data_901666e57cfa5e6a338aaec9c1b6a51d
#
_entry.id   901666e57cfa5e6a338aaec9c1b6a51d
#
_cell.length_a   1.000
_cell.length_b   1.000
_cell.length_c   1.000
_cell.angle_alpha   90.00
_cell.angle_beta   90.00
_cell.angle_gamma   90.00
#
_symmetry.space_group_name_H-M   'P 1'
#
loop_
_entity.id
_entity.type
_entity.pdbx_description
1 polymer ?
#
loop_
_entity_poly.entity_id
_entity_poly.type
_entity_poly.pdbx_seq_one_letter_code
_entity_poly.pdbx_strand_id
1 'polypeptide(L)'
;MEVRSLVVSMNPNLSSFELSRPVSPITRSLVPFKSAKLRPRSIPRVSASISTPNSETSSSDTDKISVKPLYVPTPPNRELRTPHSGYHFDGTARKFFEGWYFRVSIPEKRESFCFMYSVENPAFRQSLSPLETALYGPRFTGVGAQILGANDKYICQYTQQSHNFWGDRHELVLGNTFSAVPGATPPNKEVPPEEFNTRVSEGFQATPFWHQGHICDDGRTDYTEIVKSARWEYSTRPVYGWGDVGAKQKSTAGWPAVFPVFEPHWQICMAGGLSTGWIEWGGERFEFRDAPSYSEKNWGGGFPRKWFWVQCNVFEGASGEVALTAGGGLRELPGLTETFENAALVCVHYDGKLYEFVPWNGVVRWEMSPWGYWYITAENETHMVELEARTDEAGTPLRAPTTEVGLATACRDSCYGELKLQIWERLYDGSKGKVILETKSSMAAVEIGGGPWFGTWKGDTSNTPELLKRALQVPLDLETTFGLVPFFKPPGL
;
A
#
# COMPACT_ATOMS: atom_id res chain seq x y z
N MET A 1 50.02 3.85 19.97
CA MET A 1 49.29 5.13 19.86
C MET A 1 47.99 4.97 20.62
N GLU A 2 47.96 5.57 21.80
CA GLU A 2 46.83 5.47 22.74
C GLU A 2 45.66 6.32 22.26
N VAL A 3 44.46 5.75 22.26
CA VAL A 3 43.22 6.49 22.06
C VAL A 3 42.62 6.79 23.43
N ARG A 4 42.64 8.05 23.82
CA ARG A 4 42.03 8.53 25.07
C ARG A 4 40.52 8.61 24.92
N SER A 5 39.79 7.91 25.78
CA SER A 5 38.36 8.05 25.98
C SER A 5 38.04 9.33 26.75
N LEU A 6 37.12 10.15 26.21
CA LEU A 6 36.53 11.29 26.88
C LEU A 6 35.26 10.82 27.61
N VAL A 7 35.36 10.78 28.94
CA VAL A 7 34.19 10.61 29.84
C VAL A 7 33.63 12.01 30.12
N VAL A 8 32.39 12.26 29.69
CA VAL A 8 31.65 13.48 30.07
C VAL A 8 30.84 13.17 31.34
N SER A 9 31.25 13.79 32.43
CA SER A 9 30.60 13.77 33.73
C SER A 9 29.35 14.66 33.70
N MET A 10 28.14 14.10 33.95
CA MET A 10 26.93 14.88 34.21
C MET A 10 26.79 15.14 35.70
N ASN A 11 26.64 16.39 36.05
CA ASN A 11 26.45 16.92 37.41
C ASN A 11 24.97 16.82 37.81
N PRO A 12 24.59 16.29 38.97
CA PRO A 12 23.21 16.28 39.44
C PRO A 12 22.95 17.41 40.42
N ASN A 13 22.30 18.47 39.98
CA ASN A 13 21.64 19.42 40.89
C ASN A 13 20.44 20.03 40.21
N LEU A 14 19.23 19.55 40.56
CA LEU A 14 17.99 20.25 40.39
C LEU A 14 17.15 20.12 41.67
N SER A 15 16.98 21.26 42.29
CA SER A 15 16.28 21.51 43.52
C SER A 15 14.76 21.28 43.41
N SER A 16 14.25 20.80 44.52
CA SER A 16 12.86 20.65 44.92
C SER A 16 11.94 21.83 44.54
N PHE A 17 10.78 21.54 43.93
CA PHE A 17 9.60 22.42 43.90
C PHE A 17 8.50 21.82 44.78
N GLU A 18 7.99 22.65 45.67
CA GLU A 18 6.96 22.37 46.69
C GLU A 18 5.60 22.14 46.06
N LEU A 19 4.88 21.16 46.60
CA LEU A 19 3.48 20.87 46.34
C LEU A 19 2.60 21.84 47.16
N SER A 20 1.79 22.67 46.54
CA SER A 20 0.71 23.41 47.15
C SER A 20 -0.67 22.75 46.89
N ARG A 21 -1.48 22.82 47.91
CA ARG A 21 -2.69 22.09 48.33
C ARG A 21 -3.90 22.07 47.35
N PRO A 22 -4.85 21.17 47.63
CA PRO A 22 -5.96 20.84 46.72
C PRO A 22 -7.14 21.80 46.81
N VAL A 23 -7.81 22.01 45.67
CA VAL A 23 -9.09 22.72 45.57
C VAL A 23 -10.24 21.72 45.56
N SER A 24 -11.26 21.99 46.35
CA SER A 24 -12.45 21.18 46.62
C SER A 24 -13.36 20.98 45.40
N PRO A 25 -14.16 19.89 45.34
CA PRO A 25 -14.99 19.58 44.17
C PRO A 25 -16.30 20.38 44.15
N ILE A 26 -16.60 20.96 42.99
CA ILE A 26 -17.91 21.54 42.70
C ILE A 26 -18.81 20.40 42.18
N THR A 27 -19.81 20.06 42.99
CA THR A 27 -20.92 19.19 42.60
C THR A 27 -21.83 19.91 41.60
N ARG A 28 -21.89 19.41 40.34
CA ARG A 28 -22.96 19.76 39.40
C ARG A 28 -23.89 18.55 39.25
N SER A 29 -25.16 18.82 39.52
CA SER A 29 -26.30 17.90 39.42
C SER A 29 -26.46 17.38 37.97
N LEU A 30 -26.57 16.05 37.85
CA LEU A 30 -26.94 15.36 36.61
C LEU A 30 -28.45 15.46 36.39
N VAL A 31 -28.83 16.06 35.26
CA VAL A 31 -30.18 15.98 34.71
C VAL A 31 -30.24 14.73 33.82
N PRO A 32 -31.21 13.83 33.94
CA PRO A 32 -31.26 12.62 33.12
C PRO A 32 -31.77 12.92 31.72
N PHE A 33 -30.92 12.66 30.72
CA PHE A 33 -31.34 12.63 29.32
C PHE A 33 -32.14 11.35 29.05
N LYS A 34 -33.36 11.51 28.54
CA LYS A 34 -34.20 10.41 28.06
C LYS A 34 -33.56 9.79 26.79
N SER A 35 -33.23 8.52 26.88
CA SER A 35 -32.76 7.71 25.76
C SER A 35 -33.90 7.53 24.73
N ALA A 36 -33.74 8.11 23.58
CA ALA A 36 -34.55 7.81 22.41
C ALA A 36 -34.02 6.52 21.77
N LYS A 37 -34.84 5.46 21.76
CA LYS A 37 -34.56 4.22 21.05
C LYS A 37 -34.56 4.46 19.55
N LEU A 38 -33.40 4.54 18.94
CA LEU A 38 -33.24 4.45 17.48
C LEU A 38 -33.56 3.01 17.04
N ARG A 39 -34.58 2.84 16.20
CA ARG A 39 -34.86 1.57 15.53
C ARG A 39 -33.75 1.32 14.47
N PRO A 40 -33.23 0.10 14.36
CA PRO A 40 -32.27 -0.22 13.30
C PRO A 40 -32.97 -0.13 11.93
N ARG A 41 -32.42 0.69 11.04
CA ARG A 41 -32.78 0.67 9.62
C ARG A 41 -32.23 -0.61 9.01
N SER A 42 -33.11 -1.42 8.47
CA SER A 42 -32.78 -2.62 7.69
C SER A 42 -32.01 -2.22 6.44
N ILE A 43 -30.82 -2.75 6.30
CA ILE A 43 -30.03 -2.71 5.05
C ILE A 43 -30.72 -3.65 4.05
N PRO A 44 -31.01 -3.22 2.82
CA PRO A 44 -31.57 -4.13 1.84
C PRO A 44 -30.54 -5.19 1.45
N ARG A 45 -30.87 -6.45 1.72
CA ARG A 45 -30.15 -7.60 1.17
C ARG A 45 -30.39 -7.60 -0.34
N VAL A 46 -29.34 -7.39 -1.13
CA VAL A 46 -29.38 -7.66 -2.56
C VAL A 46 -29.20 -9.18 -2.72
N SER A 47 -30.31 -9.89 -2.87
CA SER A 47 -30.29 -11.28 -3.31
C SER A 47 -30.15 -11.29 -4.83
N ALA A 48 -29.02 -11.77 -5.32
CA ALA A 48 -28.88 -12.13 -6.73
C ALA A 48 -29.65 -13.43 -6.97
N SER A 49 -30.84 -13.33 -7.56
CA SER A 49 -31.59 -14.47 -8.07
C SER A 49 -31.02 -14.87 -9.43
N ILE A 50 -30.44 -16.05 -9.49
CA ILE A 50 -30.10 -16.72 -10.76
C ILE A 50 -31.36 -17.22 -11.37
N SER A 51 -31.86 -16.57 -12.43
CA SER A 51 -32.87 -17.10 -13.30
C SER A 51 -32.21 -17.75 -14.51
N THR A 52 -32.38 -19.05 -14.65
CA THR A 52 -32.06 -19.81 -15.86
C THR A 52 -33.01 -19.40 -16.99
N PRO A 53 -32.53 -19.00 -18.17
CA PRO A 53 -33.38 -18.87 -19.34
C PRO A 53 -33.40 -20.18 -20.14
N ASN A 54 -34.62 -20.60 -20.49
CA ASN A 54 -34.84 -21.64 -21.47
C ASN A 54 -34.32 -21.24 -22.84
N SER A 55 -33.84 -22.26 -23.54
CA SER A 55 -33.37 -22.20 -24.91
C SER A 55 -34.49 -21.76 -25.90
N GLU A 56 -34.21 -20.74 -26.69
CA GLU A 56 -34.67 -20.66 -28.09
C GLU A 56 -33.62 -19.96 -28.95
N THR A 57 -33.27 -20.62 -30.02
CA THR A 57 -32.37 -20.25 -31.09
C THR A 57 -32.85 -19.04 -31.87
N SER A 58 -32.05 -18.00 -32.00
CA SER A 58 -31.98 -17.18 -33.21
C SER A 58 -30.64 -16.44 -33.29
N SER A 59 -29.99 -16.60 -34.40
CA SER A 59 -28.78 -15.89 -34.84
C SER A 59 -29.05 -14.39 -34.91
N SER A 60 -28.23 -13.59 -34.23
CA SER A 60 -27.92 -12.22 -34.67
C SER A 60 -26.83 -11.61 -33.81
N ASP A 61 -25.98 -10.82 -34.40
CA ASP A 61 -24.97 -9.92 -33.88
C ASP A 61 -25.09 -9.60 -32.39
N THR A 62 -24.26 -10.22 -31.57
CA THR A 62 -24.04 -9.74 -30.21
C THR A 62 -23.22 -8.45 -30.31
N ASP A 63 -23.92 -7.32 -30.31
CA ASP A 63 -23.32 -6.05 -29.92
C ASP A 63 -22.58 -6.27 -28.60
N LYS A 64 -21.26 -6.36 -28.68
CA LYS A 64 -20.39 -6.34 -27.49
C LYS A 64 -20.57 -4.98 -26.84
N ILE A 65 -21.44 -4.92 -25.83
CA ILE A 65 -21.61 -3.71 -25.01
C ILE A 65 -20.21 -3.42 -24.40
N SER A 66 -19.52 -2.46 -24.99
CA SER A 66 -18.21 -2.02 -24.51
C SER A 66 -18.32 -1.57 -23.07
N VAL A 67 -17.44 -2.07 -22.20
CA VAL A 67 -17.37 -1.66 -20.79
C VAL A 67 -16.87 -0.22 -20.73
N LYS A 68 -17.77 0.69 -20.36
CA LYS A 68 -17.44 2.11 -20.23
C LYS A 68 -17.31 2.47 -18.75
N PRO A 69 -16.09 2.78 -18.25
CA PRO A 69 -15.91 3.25 -16.88
C PRO A 69 -16.53 4.64 -16.69
N LEU A 70 -17.00 4.92 -15.48
CA LEU A 70 -17.58 6.20 -15.11
C LEU A 70 -16.53 7.03 -14.34
N TYR A 71 -16.13 8.15 -14.91
CA TYR A 71 -15.28 9.12 -14.24
C TYR A 71 -16.05 9.83 -13.12
N VAL A 72 -15.47 9.84 -11.93
CA VAL A 72 -15.91 10.62 -10.78
C VAL A 72 -14.71 11.39 -10.28
N PRO A 73 -14.73 12.73 -10.24
CA PRO A 73 -13.66 13.52 -9.68
C PRO A 73 -13.54 13.24 -8.17
N THR A 74 -12.32 13.30 -7.66
CA THR A 74 -12.04 13.04 -6.24
C THR A 74 -12.70 14.11 -5.37
N PRO A 75 -13.67 13.76 -4.50
CA PRO A 75 -14.30 14.74 -3.63
C PRO A 75 -13.37 15.15 -2.49
N PRO A 76 -13.45 16.38 -2.02
CA PRO A 76 -12.76 16.77 -0.79
C PRO A 76 -13.36 16.00 0.42
N ASN A 77 -12.53 15.68 1.41
CA ASN A 77 -12.94 15.00 2.65
C ASN A 77 -13.66 13.66 2.43
N ARG A 78 -13.06 12.80 1.66
CA ARG A 78 -13.57 11.47 1.31
C ARG A 78 -13.78 10.59 2.55
N GLU A 79 -14.95 9.95 2.71
CA GLU A 79 -15.33 9.15 3.90
C GLU A 79 -14.39 7.96 4.15
N LEU A 80 -13.99 7.25 3.09
CA LEU A 80 -13.11 6.07 3.18
C LEU A 80 -11.62 6.41 2.99
N ARG A 81 -11.24 7.67 3.23
CA ARG A 81 -9.84 8.06 3.20
C ARG A 81 -9.07 7.40 4.33
N THR A 82 -7.96 6.77 3.99
CA THR A 82 -6.99 6.29 5.00
C THR A 82 -6.01 7.42 5.35
N PRO A 83 -5.49 7.49 6.58
CA PRO A 83 -4.35 8.34 6.90
C PRO A 83 -3.19 8.08 5.93
N HIS A 84 -2.36 9.08 5.71
CA HIS A 84 -1.21 8.99 4.80
C HIS A 84 -1.56 8.70 3.32
N SER A 85 -2.78 9.05 2.88
CA SER A 85 -3.15 8.96 1.47
C SER A 85 -2.42 9.97 0.58
N GLY A 86 -2.10 11.15 1.09
CA GLY A 86 -1.48 12.23 0.33
C GLY A 86 0.01 12.02 0.06
N TYR A 87 0.58 12.89 -0.77
CA TYR A 87 1.99 12.88 -1.15
C TYR A 87 2.87 13.46 -0.03
N HIS A 88 3.91 12.70 0.39
CA HIS A 88 4.69 12.98 1.61
C HIS A 88 5.91 13.87 1.39
N PHE A 89 6.25 14.23 0.16
CA PHE A 89 7.44 15.03 -0.07
C PHE A 89 7.36 16.39 0.64
N ASP A 90 8.34 16.65 1.50
CA ASP A 90 8.41 17.84 2.36
C ASP A 90 9.32 18.95 1.79
N GLY A 91 9.96 18.71 0.64
CA GLY A 91 10.88 19.65 0.00
C GLY A 91 12.28 19.68 0.59
N THR A 92 12.58 18.81 1.57
CA THR A 92 13.92 18.75 2.19
C THR A 92 14.93 18.05 1.30
N ALA A 93 16.23 18.23 1.64
CA ALA A 93 17.35 17.63 0.92
C ALA A 93 17.62 16.18 1.32
N ARG A 94 16.88 15.57 2.24
CA ARG A 94 17.08 14.16 2.59
C ARG A 94 16.64 13.24 1.44
N LYS A 95 17.21 12.04 1.38
CA LYS A 95 16.78 11.03 0.41
C LYS A 95 15.28 10.78 0.55
N PHE A 96 14.61 10.75 -0.57
CA PHE A 96 13.17 10.56 -0.61
C PHE A 96 12.76 9.72 -1.81
N PHE A 97 11.91 8.76 -1.56
CA PHE A 97 11.08 8.14 -2.59
C PHE A 97 9.64 8.03 -2.09
N GLU A 98 8.71 7.96 -3.02
CA GLU A 98 7.35 7.51 -2.77
C GLU A 98 6.89 6.66 -3.95
N GLY A 99 6.32 5.50 -3.63
CA GLY A 99 5.80 4.55 -4.59
C GLY A 99 4.36 4.19 -4.28
N TRP A 100 3.55 4.03 -5.31
CA TRP A 100 2.15 3.63 -5.24
C TRP A 100 1.95 2.36 -6.04
N TYR A 101 1.16 1.44 -5.48
CA TYR A 101 0.81 0.18 -6.10
C TYR A 101 -0.72 0.05 -6.15
N PHE A 102 -1.23 -0.31 -7.32
CA PHE A 102 -2.64 -0.59 -7.55
C PHE A 102 -2.77 -1.91 -8.29
N ARG A 103 -3.70 -2.76 -7.85
CA ARG A 103 -3.94 -4.04 -8.49
C ARG A 103 -5.41 -4.18 -8.87
N VAL A 104 -5.66 -4.67 -10.09
CA VAL A 104 -6.96 -5.13 -10.56
C VAL A 104 -6.82 -6.60 -10.90
N SER A 105 -7.67 -7.44 -10.34
CA SER A 105 -7.70 -8.89 -10.61
C SER A 105 -8.94 -9.23 -11.43
N ILE A 106 -8.75 -10.00 -12.50
CA ILE A 106 -9.80 -10.44 -13.43
C ILE A 106 -9.97 -11.96 -13.27
N PRO A 107 -10.79 -12.43 -12.30
CA PRO A 107 -10.88 -13.86 -11.97
C PRO A 107 -11.30 -14.72 -13.15
N GLU A 108 -12.18 -14.22 -14.01
CA GLU A 108 -12.73 -14.93 -15.16
C GLU A 108 -11.65 -15.26 -16.21
N LYS A 109 -10.57 -14.50 -16.23
CA LYS A 109 -9.41 -14.72 -17.10
C LYS A 109 -8.22 -15.29 -16.36
N ARG A 110 -8.28 -15.37 -15.03
CA ARG A 110 -7.15 -15.67 -14.14
C ARG A 110 -5.96 -14.73 -14.38
N GLU A 111 -6.25 -13.45 -14.64
CA GLU A 111 -5.25 -12.42 -14.92
C GLU A 111 -5.31 -11.30 -13.88
N SER A 112 -4.17 -10.65 -13.66
CA SER A 112 -4.08 -9.44 -12.84
C SER A 112 -3.24 -8.39 -13.53
N PHE A 113 -3.53 -7.12 -13.23
CA PHE A 113 -2.74 -5.98 -13.65
C PHE A 113 -2.34 -5.15 -12.43
N CYS A 114 -1.03 -5.02 -12.23
CA CYS A 114 -0.43 -4.31 -11.12
C CYS A 114 0.23 -3.03 -11.65
N PHE A 115 -0.36 -1.88 -11.35
CA PHE A 115 0.14 -0.57 -11.76
C PHE A 115 1.00 -0.01 -10.64
N MET A 116 2.26 0.30 -10.93
CA MET A 116 3.23 0.82 -9.99
C MET A 116 3.75 2.16 -10.46
N TYR A 117 3.58 3.18 -9.62
CA TYR A 117 4.10 4.53 -9.88
C TYR A 117 5.13 4.87 -8.82
N SER A 118 6.16 5.59 -9.21
CA SER A 118 7.18 6.03 -8.26
C SER A 118 7.73 7.41 -8.60
N VAL A 119 8.13 8.14 -7.57
CA VAL A 119 8.91 9.37 -7.68
C VAL A 119 10.07 9.34 -6.71
N GLU A 120 11.24 9.78 -7.18
CA GLU A 120 12.47 9.81 -6.42
C GLU A 120 13.06 11.21 -6.43
N ASN A 121 13.33 11.77 -5.26
CA ASN A 121 14.00 13.07 -5.06
C ASN A 121 13.55 14.17 -6.02
N PRO A 122 12.26 14.52 -6.14
CA PRO A 122 11.70 15.28 -7.27
C PRO A 122 12.20 16.73 -7.39
N ALA A 123 12.73 17.31 -6.33
CA ALA A 123 13.16 18.72 -6.32
C ALA A 123 14.64 18.94 -6.61
N PHE A 124 15.44 17.90 -6.80
CA PHE A 124 16.90 18.01 -6.92
C PHE A 124 17.34 18.26 -8.35
N ARG A 125 17.01 19.43 -8.90
CA ARG A 125 17.54 19.94 -10.18
C ARG A 125 18.90 20.62 -10.05
N GLN A 126 19.26 21.08 -8.84
CA GLN A 126 20.55 21.70 -8.56
C GLN A 126 21.48 20.63 -7.93
N SER A 127 22.77 20.74 -8.24
CA SER A 127 23.78 19.91 -7.55
C SER A 127 23.73 20.20 -6.05
N LEU A 128 23.76 19.14 -5.24
CA LEU A 128 23.90 19.28 -3.82
C LEU A 128 25.21 20.02 -3.48
N SER A 129 25.19 20.80 -2.41
CA SER A 129 26.43 21.35 -1.84
C SER A 129 27.37 20.20 -1.37
N PRO A 130 28.69 20.43 -1.25
CA PRO A 130 29.59 19.43 -0.73
C PRO A 130 29.19 18.87 0.65
N LEU A 131 28.62 19.74 1.50
CA LEU A 131 28.12 19.31 2.82
C LEU A 131 26.89 18.42 2.71
N GLU A 132 25.92 18.75 1.88
CA GLU A 132 24.73 17.94 1.64
C GLU A 132 25.10 16.60 0.99
N THR A 133 26.04 16.59 0.05
CA THR A 133 26.56 15.37 -0.56
C THR A 133 27.24 14.47 0.48
N ALA A 134 28.01 15.05 1.41
CA ALA A 134 28.67 14.32 2.48
C ALA A 134 27.65 13.77 3.51
N LEU A 135 26.58 14.52 3.82
CA LEU A 135 25.57 14.11 4.79
C LEU A 135 24.57 13.08 4.21
N TYR A 136 24.17 13.25 2.97
CA TYR A 136 23.04 12.51 2.40
C TYR A 136 23.41 11.62 1.21
N GLY A 137 24.65 11.70 0.72
CA GLY A 137 25.11 10.97 -0.45
C GLY A 137 24.51 11.48 -1.79
N PRO A 138 24.81 10.82 -2.91
CA PRO A 138 24.31 11.20 -4.22
C PRO A 138 22.79 11.08 -4.31
N ARG A 139 22.20 11.81 -5.28
CA ARG A 139 20.75 11.82 -5.55
C ARG A 139 20.47 11.32 -6.95
N PHE A 140 19.50 10.43 -7.05
CA PHE A 140 18.94 9.99 -8.30
C PHE A 140 17.50 10.49 -8.37
N THR A 141 17.22 11.38 -9.31
CA THR A 141 15.88 11.96 -9.50
C THR A 141 15.16 11.23 -10.61
N GLY A 142 13.89 10.93 -10.42
CA GLY A 142 13.11 10.32 -11.50
C GLY A 142 11.65 10.08 -11.15
N VAL A 143 10.92 9.70 -12.20
CA VAL A 143 9.53 9.25 -12.13
C VAL A 143 9.41 7.98 -12.95
N GLY A 144 8.82 6.94 -12.37
CA GLY A 144 8.56 5.66 -13.01
C GLY A 144 7.07 5.36 -13.09
N ALA A 145 6.67 4.71 -14.16
CA ALA A 145 5.39 4.02 -14.28
C ALA A 145 5.66 2.61 -14.83
N GLN A 146 5.14 1.60 -14.13
CA GLN A 146 5.38 0.20 -14.43
C GLN A 146 4.06 -0.56 -14.37
N ILE A 147 3.94 -1.60 -15.17
CA ILE A 147 2.82 -2.55 -15.07
C ILE A 147 3.38 -3.97 -15.18
N LEU A 148 3.04 -4.80 -14.19
CA LEU A 148 3.08 -6.26 -14.30
C LEU A 148 1.66 -6.69 -14.67
N GLY A 149 1.50 -7.39 -15.77
CA GLY A 149 0.17 -7.71 -16.31
C GLY A 149 0.06 -9.17 -16.74
N ALA A 150 -0.88 -9.42 -17.64
CA ALA A 150 -1.21 -10.75 -18.10
C ALA A 150 0.03 -11.58 -18.48
N ASN A 151 0.05 -12.84 -18.01
CA ASN A 151 1.15 -13.78 -18.14
C ASN A 151 2.46 -13.30 -17.49
N ASP A 152 2.37 -12.56 -16.40
CA ASP A 152 3.52 -11.93 -15.72
C ASP A 152 4.43 -11.12 -16.67
N LYS A 153 3.88 -10.62 -17.80
CA LYS A 153 4.61 -9.73 -18.71
C LYS A 153 4.71 -8.34 -18.08
N TYR A 154 5.73 -7.58 -18.50
CA TYR A 154 6.11 -6.35 -17.86
C TYR A 154 6.32 -5.21 -18.84
N ILE A 155 6.06 -3.99 -18.38
CA ILE A 155 6.42 -2.73 -19.05
C ILE A 155 6.90 -1.72 -18.01
N CYS A 156 7.87 -0.90 -18.38
CA CYS A 156 8.33 0.21 -17.58
C CYS A 156 8.67 1.42 -18.46
N GLN A 157 8.12 2.58 -18.08
CA GLN A 157 8.56 3.87 -18.60
C GLN A 157 9.13 4.69 -17.45
N TYR A 158 10.36 5.19 -17.62
CA TYR A 158 11.08 5.97 -16.62
C TYR A 158 11.70 7.21 -17.21
N THR A 159 11.62 8.32 -16.48
CA THR A 159 12.30 9.57 -16.82
C THR A 159 13.06 10.13 -15.61
N GLN A 160 14.23 10.71 -15.83
CA GLN A 160 14.94 11.47 -14.81
C GLN A 160 14.33 12.88 -14.57
N GLN A 161 13.39 13.30 -15.43
CA GLN A 161 12.73 14.61 -15.34
C GLN A 161 11.46 14.49 -14.51
N SER A 162 11.47 15.05 -13.30
CA SER A 162 10.33 15.01 -12.38
C SER A 162 9.44 16.23 -12.38
N HIS A 163 9.66 17.19 -13.30
CA HIS A 163 8.96 18.48 -13.29
C HIS A 163 7.48 18.41 -13.69
N ASN A 164 7.08 17.37 -14.38
CA ASN A 164 5.69 17.12 -14.76
C ASN A 164 4.98 16.15 -13.79
N PHE A 165 5.68 15.67 -12.77
CA PHE A 165 5.04 14.91 -11.70
C PHE A 165 4.29 15.85 -10.76
N TRP A 166 3.12 15.43 -10.34
CA TRP A 166 2.31 16.12 -9.35
C TRP A 166 1.61 15.10 -8.47
N GLY A 167 1.38 15.47 -7.21
CA GLY A 167 0.63 14.69 -6.23
C GLY A 167 -0.10 15.63 -5.29
N ASP A 168 -1.32 15.26 -4.90
CA ASP A 168 -2.06 16.01 -3.90
C ASP A 168 -1.45 15.79 -2.51
N ARG A 169 -1.41 16.85 -1.71
CA ARG A 169 -0.77 16.83 -0.39
C ARG A 169 -1.52 15.98 0.65
N HIS A 170 -2.80 15.78 0.47
CA HIS A 170 -3.68 15.19 1.48
C HIS A 170 -4.55 14.05 0.96
N GLU A 171 -4.61 13.82 -0.35
CA GLU A 171 -5.42 12.76 -0.94
C GLU A 171 -4.58 11.91 -1.92
N LEU A 172 -5.03 10.68 -2.16
CA LEU A 172 -4.43 9.73 -3.09
C LEU A 172 -4.71 10.16 -4.54
N VAL A 173 -4.11 11.27 -4.94
CA VAL A 173 -4.29 11.84 -6.29
C VAL A 173 -2.92 12.20 -6.81
N LEU A 174 -2.51 11.60 -7.93
CA LEU A 174 -1.19 11.79 -8.52
C LEU A 174 -1.21 11.61 -10.03
N GLY A 175 -0.20 12.14 -10.67
CA GLY A 175 0.01 11.94 -12.10
C GLY A 175 1.37 12.43 -12.59
N ASN A 176 1.71 12.01 -13.80
CA ASN A 176 2.91 12.44 -14.50
C ASN A 176 2.68 12.48 -16.00
N THR A 177 3.34 13.40 -16.67
CA THR A 177 3.42 13.46 -18.13
C THR A 177 4.84 13.15 -18.56
N PHE A 178 5.03 12.01 -19.22
CA PHE A 178 6.30 11.67 -19.87
C PHE A 178 6.45 12.39 -21.19
N SER A 179 5.36 12.44 -21.98
CA SER A 179 5.29 13.11 -23.27
C SER A 179 3.97 13.85 -23.41
N ALA A 180 4.02 15.16 -23.65
CA ALA A 180 2.84 15.97 -23.88
C ALA A 180 2.41 15.94 -25.35
N VAL A 181 1.12 16.15 -25.60
CA VAL A 181 0.62 16.44 -26.94
C VAL A 181 1.27 17.74 -27.44
N PRO A 182 1.76 17.82 -28.70
CA PRO A 182 2.43 19.00 -29.22
C PRO A 182 1.62 20.30 -29.01
N GLY A 183 2.23 21.26 -28.31
CA GLY A 183 1.60 22.53 -27.99
C GLY A 183 0.69 22.53 -26.75
N ALA A 184 0.44 21.40 -26.14
CA ALA A 184 -0.34 21.32 -24.92
C ALA A 184 0.53 21.53 -23.66
N THR A 185 -0.10 22.09 -22.62
CA THR A 185 0.52 22.19 -21.28
C THR A 185 0.14 20.98 -20.47
N PRO A 186 1.13 20.23 -19.91
CA PRO A 186 0.85 19.10 -19.02
C PRO A 186 -0.07 19.48 -17.86
N PRO A 187 -0.96 18.55 -17.42
CA PRO A 187 -1.72 18.74 -16.20
C PRO A 187 -0.79 18.81 -14.97
N ASN A 188 -1.19 19.57 -13.96
CA ASN A 188 -0.54 19.64 -12.65
C ASN A 188 -1.49 19.27 -11.49
N LYS A 189 -2.64 18.71 -11.82
CA LYS A 189 -3.70 18.21 -10.93
C LYS A 189 -4.59 17.24 -11.69
N GLU A 190 -5.48 16.57 -10.99
CA GLU A 190 -6.54 15.74 -11.58
C GLU A 190 -7.35 16.56 -12.61
N VAL A 191 -7.55 15.98 -13.79
CA VAL A 191 -8.39 16.52 -14.87
C VAL A 191 -9.34 15.45 -15.40
N PRO A 192 -10.48 15.83 -16.01
CA PRO A 192 -11.36 14.87 -16.68
C PRO A 192 -10.64 14.06 -17.75
N PRO A 193 -11.09 12.81 -18.04
CA PRO A 193 -10.44 11.91 -19.00
C PRO A 193 -10.22 12.51 -20.39
N GLU A 194 -11.22 13.21 -20.90
CA GLU A 194 -11.14 13.86 -22.22
C GLU A 194 -10.08 14.96 -22.25
N GLU A 195 -10.00 15.75 -21.17
CA GLU A 195 -8.97 16.78 -21.02
C GLU A 195 -7.58 16.18 -20.89
N PHE A 196 -7.43 15.10 -20.12
CA PHE A 196 -6.17 14.38 -19.99
C PHE A 196 -5.67 13.91 -21.37
N ASN A 197 -6.51 13.27 -22.17
CA ASN A 197 -6.17 12.74 -23.48
C ASN A 197 -5.81 13.83 -24.51
N THR A 198 -6.27 15.08 -24.32
CA THR A 198 -5.89 16.20 -25.19
C THR A 198 -4.55 16.84 -24.81
N ARG A 199 -4.03 16.57 -23.63
CA ARG A 199 -2.80 17.15 -23.09
C ARG A 199 -1.63 16.18 -23.00
N VAL A 200 -1.91 14.90 -22.79
CA VAL A 200 -0.92 13.87 -22.49
C VAL A 200 -0.93 12.81 -23.58
N SER A 201 0.20 12.64 -24.27
CA SER A 201 0.41 11.52 -25.21
C SER A 201 0.95 10.29 -24.51
N GLU A 202 1.86 10.46 -23.54
CA GLU A 202 2.35 9.39 -22.65
C GLU A 202 2.40 9.91 -21.22
N GLY A 203 1.82 9.17 -20.30
CA GLY A 203 1.72 9.54 -18.90
C GLY A 203 0.57 8.82 -18.19
N PHE A 204 0.28 9.22 -16.98
CA PHE A 204 -0.78 8.66 -16.18
C PHE A 204 -1.38 9.68 -15.23
N GLN A 205 -2.61 9.42 -14.80
CA GLN A 205 -3.21 9.94 -13.57
C GLN A 205 -3.92 8.83 -12.83
N ALA A 206 -3.80 8.84 -11.50
CA ALA A 206 -4.41 7.89 -10.60
C ALA A 206 -5.04 8.61 -9.41
N THR A 207 -6.28 8.22 -9.09
CA THR A 207 -7.05 8.74 -7.96
C THR A 207 -7.74 7.58 -7.24
N PRO A 208 -8.40 7.79 -6.10
CA PRO A 208 -9.17 6.73 -5.46
C PRO A 208 -10.30 6.17 -6.32
N PHE A 209 -10.77 6.94 -7.32
CA PHE A 209 -11.95 6.59 -8.12
C PHE A 209 -11.67 6.42 -9.60
N TRP A 210 -10.53 6.93 -10.10
CA TRP A 210 -10.24 6.96 -11.53
C TRP A 210 -8.77 6.71 -11.82
N HIS A 211 -8.51 5.88 -12.80
CA HIS A 211 -7.17 5.59 -13.31
C HIS A 211 -7.16 5.62 -14.81
N GLN A 212 -6.23 6.35 -15.40
CA GLN A 212 -5.98 6.31 -16.83
C GLN A 212 -4.52 6.56 -17.14
N GLY A 213 -4.09 6.09 -18.28
CA GLY A 213 -2.75 6.37 -18.78
C GLY A 213 -2.43 5.65 -20.07
N HIS A 214 -1.30 6.04 -20.60
CA HIS A 214 -0.63 5.41 -21.72
C HIS A 214 0.87 5.48 -21.46
N ILE A 215 1.55 4.33 -21.47
CA ILE A 215 3.00 4.24 -21.33
C ILE A 215 3.60 3.37 -22.45
N CYS A 216 4.85 3.70 -22.76
CA CYS A 216 5.70 2.94 -23.69
C CYS A 216 6.93 2.43 -22.96
N ASP A 217 7.41 1.24 -23.31
CA ASP A 217 8.63 0.69 -22.71
C ASP A 217 9.84 1.60 -22.98
N ASP A 218 10.66 1.83 -21.95
CA ASP A 218 11.82 2.72 -22.02
C ASP A 218 13.07 2.08 -22.66
N GLY A 219 12.97 0.82 -23.06
CA GLY A 219 14.04 0.05 -23.70
C GLY A 219 15.20 -0.31 -22.76
N ARG A 220 15.02 -0.17 -21.43
CA ARG A 220 16.04 -0.48 -20.41
C ARG A 220 15.77 -1.77 -19.64
N THR A 221 14.79 -2.54 -20.09
CA THR A 221 14.40 -3.80 -19.48
C THR A 221 15.10 -4.95 -20.20
N ASP A 222 15.87 -5.73 -19.46
CA ASP A 222 16.67 -6.84 -20.00
C ASP A 222 15.88 -8.16 -20.12
N TYR A 223 14.53 -8.08 -20.16
CA TYR A 223 13.70 -9.27 -20.29
C TYR A 223 13.27 -9.50 -21.73
N THR A 224 13.02 -10.79 -22.03
CA THR A 224 12.44 -11.19 -23.30
C THR A 224 10.90 -11.02 -23.33
N GLU A 225 10.24 -11.05 -22.18
CA GLU A 225 8.78 -11.00 -22.04
C GLU A 225 8.28 -9.58 -21.66
N ILE A 226 8.62 -8.59 -22.48
CA ILE A 226 8.17 -7.21 -22.31
C ILE A 226 6.98 -6.89 -23.20
N VAL A 227 6.14 -5.97 -22.75
CA VAL A 227 5.08 -5.31 -23.51
C VAL A 227 5.58 -3.93 -23.94
N LYS A 228 5.43 -3.59 -25.23
CA LYS A 228 5.98 -2.32 -25.78
C LYS A 228 5.15 -1.10 -25.41
N SER A 229 3.84 -1.26 -25.26
CA SER A 229 2.94 -0.17 -24.86
C SER A 229 1.74 -0.73 -24.10
N ALA A 230 1.21 0.06 -23.19
CA ALA A 230 -0.03 -0.22 -22.46
C ALA A 230 -0.85 1.05 -22.36
N ARG A 231 -2.18 0.92 -22.51
CA ARG A 231 -3.14 1.99 -22.33
C ARG A 231 -4.31 1.50 -21.49
N TRP A 232 -4.79 2.31 -20.56
CA TRP A 232 -5.89 1.92 -19.66
C TRP A 232 -6.78 3.08 -19.29
N GLU A 233 -8.04 2.75 -19.01
CA GLU A 233 -9.01 3.60 -18.35
C GLU A 233 -9.91 2.74 -17.48
N TYR A 234 -10.00 3.03 -16.19
CA TYR A 234 -10.92 2.35 -15.31
C TYR A 234 -11.35 3.24 -14.12
N SER A 235 -12.58 3.02 -13.68
CA SER A 235 -13.08 3.57 -12.42
C SER A 235 -12.94 2.56 -11.31
N THR A 236 -12.77 3.04 -10.08
CA THR A 236 -12.70 2.21 -8.87
C THR A 236 -13.73 2.68 -7.85
N ARG A 237 -14.38 1.74 -7.19
CA ARG A 237 -15.24 1.95 -6.04
C ARG A 237 -14.55 1.37 -4.81
N PRO A 238 -13.91 2.18 -3.95
CA PRO A 238 -13.33 1.73 -2.70
C PRO A 238 -14.42 1.16 -1.76
N VAL A 239 -14.10 0.09 -1.04
CA VAL A 239 -15.01 -0.53 -0.06
C VAL A 239 -14.45 -0.44 1.35
N TYR A 240 -13.17 -0.75 1.55
CA TYR A 240 -12.45 -0.62 2.82
C TYR A 240 -10.95 -0.45 2.58
N GLY A 241 -10.30 0.25 3.51
CA GLY A 241 -8.85 0.39 3.56
C GLY A 241 -8.26 -0.44 4.71
N TRP A 242 -7.68 0.21 5.73
CA TRP A 242 -7.16 -0.43 6.93
C TRP A 242 -8.10 -0.20 8.13
N GLY A 243 -9.05 -1.10 8.32
CA GLY A 243 -10.09 -1.04 9.35
C GLY A 243 -11.28 -1.92 8.97
N ASP A 244 -12.24 -2.06 9.89
CA ASP A 244 -13.50 -2.74 9.63
C ASP A 244 -14.30 -2.00 8.55
N VAL A 245 -15.14 -2.73 7.81
CA VAL A 245 -16.04 -2.14 6.83
C VAL A 245 -16.99 -1.15 7.52
N GLY A 246 -17.05 0.08 6.99
CA GLY A 246 -17.89 1.16 7.53
C GLY A 246 -17.33 1.85 8.79
N ALA A 247 -16.16 1.44 9.29
CA ALA A 247 -15.46 2.13 10.36
C ALA A 247 -14.50 3.20 9.82
N LYS A 248 -14.05 4.11 10.70
CA LYS A 248 -12.96 5.04 10.38
C LYS A 248 -11.70 4.22 10.07
N GLN A 249 -11.10 4.49 8.93
CA GLN A 249 -9.88 3.81 8.50
C GLN A 249 -8.66 4.31 9.29
N LYS A 250 -7.66 3.45 9.45
CA LYS A 250 -6.48 3.68 10.30
C LYS A 250 -5.20 3.73 9.46
N SER A 251 -4.12 4.21 10.08
CA SER A 251 -2.77 4.04 9.55
C SER A 251 -2.30 2.60 9.74
N THR A 252 -1.77 1.99 8.68
CA THR A 252 -1.23 0.62 8.70
C THR A 252 -0.06 0.47 9.65
N ALA A 253 0.83 1.48 9.70
CA ALA A 253 1.98 1.50 10.60
C ALA A 253 1.72 2.26 11.92
N GLY A 254 0.44 2.61 12.18
CA GLY A 254 0.06 3.38 13.36
C GLY A 254 0.54 4.84 13.32
N TRP A 255 0.50 5.52 14.44
CA TRP A 255 0.92 6.92 14.57
C TRP A 255 2.41 7.20 14.26
N PRO A 256 3.36 6.24 14.39
CA PRO A 256 4.76 6.50 14.04
C PRO A 256 5.00 6.83 12.58
N ALA A 257 4.07 6.49 11.68
CA ALA A 257 4.18 6.80 10.25
C ALA A 257 4.31 8.30 9.93
N VAL A 258 4.01 9.17 10.88
CA VAL A 258 4.23 10.62 10.75
C VAL A 258 5.71 11.01 10.86
N PHE A 259 6.55 10.15 11.48
CA PHE A 259 7.93 10.48 11.80
C PHE A 259 8.93 9.79 10.86
N PRO A 260 9.86 10.53 10.25
CA PRO A 260 10.86 9.97 9.33
C PRO A 260 11.76 8.90 9.95
N VAL A 261 11.92 8.90 11.25
CA VAL A 261 12.80 7.97 11.98
C VAL A 261 12.37 6.49 11.86
N PHE A 262 11.11 6.25 11.47
CA PHE A 262 10.56 4.90 11.31
C PHE A 262 10.45 4.44 9.85
N GLU A 263 11.10 5.14 8.92
CA GLU A 263 11.11 4.79 7.50
C GLU A 263 11.84 3.47 7.20
N PRO A 264 11.45 2.77 6.08
CA PRO A 264 10.36 3.10 5.19
C PRO A 264 9.00 2.82 5.81
N HIS A 265 8.01 3.61 5.39
CA HIS A 265 6.62 3.45 5.80
C HIS A 265 5.82 2.71 4.73
N TRP A 266 4.72 2.09 5.18
CA TRP A 266 3.79 1.37 4.32
C TRP A 266 2.36 1.69 4.74
N GLN A 267 1.51 2.06 3.78
CA GLN A 267 0.09 2.32 3.99
C GLN A 267 -0.75 1.57 2.97
N ILE A 268 -1.64 0.72 3.44
CA ILE A 268 -2.70 0.14 2.63
C ILE A 268 -3.80 1.20 2.49
N CYS A 269 -3.95 1.73 1.28
CA CYS A 269 -4.92 2.78 0.99
C CYS A 269 -6.31 2.21 0.73
N MET A 270 -6.37 1.02 0.13
CA MET A 270 -7.59 0.27 -0.15
C MET A 270 -7.26 -1.22 -0.15
N ALA A 271 -7.66 -1.96 0.90
CA ALA A 271 -7.49 -3.41 0.95
C ALA A 271 -8.54 -4.15 0.10
N GLY A 272 -9.70 -3.55 -0.09
CA GLY A 272 -10.75 -4.07 -0.96
C GLY A 272 -11.51 -2.97 -1.67
N GLY A 273 -11.68 -3.14 -2.97
CA GLY A 273 -12.45 -2.28 -3.86
C GLY A 273 -12.86 -3.04 -5.11
N LEU A 274 -13.64 -2.40 -5.95
CA LEU A 274 -14.14 -2.95 -7.20
C LEU A 274 -13.86 -1.99 -8.34
N SER A 275 -13.21 -2.49 -9.40
CA SER A 275 -12.85 -1.69 -10.57
C SER A 275 -13.62 -2.11 -11.81
N THR A 276 -13.96 -1.14 -12.64
CA THR A 276 -14.64 -1.34 -13.91
C THR A 276 -13.95 -0.53 -14.99
N GLY A 277 -13.60 -1.17 -16.10
CA GLY A 277 -12.92 -0.51 -17.21
C GLY A 277 -12.18 -1.47 -18.11
N TRP A 278 -11.05 -1.02 -18.60
CA TRP A 278 -10.25 -1.77 -19.58
C TRP A 278 -8.76 -1.43 -19.53
N ILE A 279 -7.97 -2.36 -20.03
CA ILE A 279 -6.56 -2.17 -20.37
C ILE A 279 -6.27 -2.78 -21.74
N GLU A 280 -5.56 -2.04 -22.60
CA GLU A 280 -4.89 -2.54 -23.81
C GLU A 280 -3.47 -2.96 -23.44
N TRP A 281 -3.16 -4.23 -23.65
CA TRP A 281 -1.96 -4.88 -23.19
C TRP A 281 -1.40 -5.81 -24.28
N GLY A 282 -0.27 -5.45 -24.85
CA GLY A 282 0.37 -6.30 -25.87
C GLY A 282 -0.48 -6.54 -27.14
N GLY A 283 -1.37 -5.61 -27.49
CA GLY A 283 -2.28 -5.73 -28.63
C GLY A 283 -3.62 -6.42 -28.33
N GLU A 284 -3.82 -6.87 -27.08
CA GLU A 284 -5.09 -7.42 -26.59
C GLU A 284 -5.79 -6.41 -25.68
N ARG A 285 -7.12 -6.39 -25.68
CA ARG A 285 -7.95 -5.58 -24.78
C ARG A 285 -8.61 -6.46 -23.73
N PHE A 286 -8.29 -6.17 -22.46
CA PHE A 286 -8.89 -6.79 -21.29
C PHE A 286 -9.93 -5.83 -20.73
N GLU A 287 -11.19 -6.23 -20.79
CA GLU A 287 -12.30 -5.52 -20.17
C GLU A 287 -12.71 -6.23 -18.88
N PHE A 288 -13.08 -5.47 -17.86
CA PHE A 288 -13.47 -5.98 -16.56
C PHE A 288 -14.57 -5.13 -15.94
N ARG A 289 -15.42 -5.77 -15.15
CA ARG A 289 -16.53 -5.13 -14.43
C ARG A 289 -16.54 -5.63 -12.99
N ASP A 290 -16.61 -4.68 -12.05
CA ASP A 290 -16.58 -4.95 -10.60
C ASP A 290 -15.43 -5.91 -10.20
N ALA A 291 -14.30 -5.80 -10.85
CA ALA A 291 -13.12 -6.62 -10.61
C ALA A 291 -12.51 -6.30 -9.26
N PRO A 292 -12.17 -7.30 -8.42
CA PRO A 292 -11.49 -7.09 -7.14
C PRO A 292 -10.23 -6.26 -7.30
N SER A 293 -10.10 -5.24 -6.46
CA SER A 293 -9.02 -4.25 -6.57
C SER A 293 -8.42 -3.91 -5.22
N TYR A 294 -7.15 -3.51 -5.26
CA TYR A 294 -6.31 -3.22 -4.13
C TYR A 294 -5.43 -1.98 -4.39
N SER A 295 -5.06 -1.24 -3.34
CA SER A 295 -4.02 -0.22 -3.44
C SER A 295 -3.26 -0.02 -2.14
N GLU A 296 -1.96 0.24 -2.30
CA GLU A 296 -1.03 0.58 -1.23
C GLU A 296 0.00 1.61 -1.67
N LYS A 297 0.80 2.08 -0.74
CA LYS A 297 1.93 2.97 -1.01
C LYS A 297 3.02 2.82 0.02
N ASN A 298 4.24 3.15 -0.43
CA ASN A 298 5.43 3.18 0.40
C ASN A 298 6.14 4.53 0.24
N TRP A 299 6.74 5.04 1.31
CA TRP A 299 7.55 6.25 1.25
C TRP A 299 8.68 6.25 2.28
N GLY A 300 9.72 7.03 2.01
CA GLY A 300 10.87 7.18 2.90
C GLY A 300 12.19 7.40 2.17
N GLY A 301 13.29 7.06 2.81
CA GLY A 301 14.63 7.19 2.22
C GLY A 301 15.02 6.09 1.24
N GLY A 302 14.42 4.91 1.34
CA GLY A 302 14.66 3.73 0.50
C GLY A 302 13.85 2.54 0.98
N PHE A 303 13.77 1.48 0.17
CA PHE A 303 13.14 0.22 0.57
C PHE A 303 13.94 -0.49 1.68
N PRO A 304 13.33 -1.46 2.41
CA PRO A 304 14.06 -2.34 3.30
C PRO A 304 15.20 -3.07 2.56
N ARG A 305 16.25 -3.44 3.30
CA ARG A 305 17.36 -4.20 2.71
C ARG A 305 16.91 -5.52 2.09
N LYS A 306 15.87 -6.15 2.69
CA LYS A 306 15.29 -7.40 2.25
C LYS A 306 13.83 -7.42 2.65
N TRP A 307 12.95 -7.88 1.75
CA TRP A 307 11.51 -7.92 2.04
C TRP A 307 10.81 -9.08 1.35
N PHE A 308 9.61 -9.36 1.82
CA PHE A 308 8.63 -10.21 1.18
C PHE A 308 7.25 -9.54 1.20
N TRP A 309 6.39 -9.93 0.27
CA TRP A 309 5.03 -9.47 0.24
C TRP A 309 4.12 -10.54 -0.39
N VAL A 310 2.88 -10.64 0.12
CA VAL A 310 1.81 -11.51 -0.37
C VAL A 310 0.50 -10.75 -0.28
N GLN A 311 -0.22 -10.65 -1.40
CA GLN A 311 -1.52 -9.99 -1.45
C GLN A 311 -2.51 -10.81 -2.28
N CYS A 312 -3.76 -10.90 -1.81
CA CYS A 312 -4.83 -11.57 -2.52
C CYS A 312 -6.20 -11.03 -2.09
N ASN A 313 -7.07 -10.81 -3.06
CA ASN A 313 -8.50 -10.50 -2.85
C ASN A 313 -9.40 -11.25 -3.84
N VAL A 314 -8.90 -12.36 -4.37
CA VAL A 314 -9.65 -13.34 -5.16
C VAL A 314 -9.51 -14.69 -4.49
N PHE A 315 -10.55 -15.15 -3.84
CA PHE A 315 -10.57 -16.44 -3.12
C PHE A 315 -11.69 -17.33 -3.64
N GLU A 316 -11.54 -18.64 -3.50
CA GLU A 316 -12.57 -19.59 -3.91
C GLU A 316 -13.86 -19.35 -3.11
N GLY A 317 -14.96 -19.09 -3.82
CA GLY A 317 -16.28 -18.86 -3.23
C GLY A 317 -16.44 -17.51 -2.50
N ALA A 318 -15.42 -16.65 -2.44
CA ALA A 318 -15.44 -15.40 -1.67
C ALA A 318 -14.74 -14.24 -2.39
N SER A 319 -14.91 -14.13 -3.73
CA SER A 319 -14.30 -13.05 -4.50
C SER A 319 -14.77 -11.68 -4.01
N GLY A 320 -13.83 -10.81 -3.63
CA GLY A 320 -14.09 -9.45 -3.14
C GLY A 320 -14.58 -9.36 -1.68
N GLU A 321 -14.88 -10.47 -1.02
CA GLU A 321 -15.30 -10.51 0.39
C GLU A 321 -14.14 -10.84 1.34
N VAL A 322 -13.08 -11.47 0.83
CA VAL A 322 -11.85 -11.75 1.57
C VAL A 322 -10.71 -10.99 0.93
N ALA A 323 -9.94 -10.29 1.73
CA ALA A 323 -8.69 -9.67 1.29
C ALA A 323 -7.57 -9.98 2.27
N LEU A 324 -6.44 -10.45 1.75
CA LEU A 324 -5.21 -10.69 2.47
C LEU A 324 -4.15 -9.67 2.03
N THR A 325 -3.47 -9.08 3.00
CA THR A 325 -2.19 -8.39 2.81
C THR A 325 -1.23 -8.85 3.88
N ALA A 326 -0.09 -9.37 3.49
CA ALA A 326 1.00 -9.76 4.37
C ALA A 326 2.33 -9.27 3.82
N GLY A 327 3.15 -8.68 4.64
CA GLY A 327 4.45 -8.20 4.22
C GLY A 327 5.38 -8.01 5.39
N GLY A 328 6.66 -8.04 5.10
CA GLY A 328 7.69 -7.82 6.09
C GLY A 328 9.05 -7.61 5.48
N GLY A 329 9.95 -7.08 6.28
CA GLY A 329 11.28 -6.71 5.83
C GLY A 329 12.32 -6.67 6.92
N LEU A 330 13.54 -6.68 6.49
CA LEU A 330 14.71 -6.39 7.28
C LEU A 330 15.10 -4.93 7.03
N ARG A 331 14.75 -4.05 7.94
CA ARG A 331 15.06 -2.62 7.84
C ARG A 331 16.25 -2.24 8.71
N GLU A 332 17.00 -1.28 8.25
CA GLU A 332 18.08 -0.67 9.02
C GLU A 332 17.50 0.33 10.03
N LEU A 333 18.01 0.29 11.26
CA LEU A 333 17.60 1.25 12.29
C LEU A 333 18.34 2.58 12.07
N PRO A 334 17.62 3.71 12.00
CA PRO A 334 18.21 5.01 11.77
C PRO A 334 19.25 5.38 12.83
N GLY A 335 20.43 5.80 12.37
CA GLY A 335 21.54 6.22 13.23
C GLY A 335 22.32 5.09 13.89
N LEU A 336 21.99 3.84 13.62
CA LEU A 336 22.70 2.65 14.10
C LEU A 336 23.21 1.85 12.89
N THR A 337 24.41 2.14 12.44
CA THR A 337 25.01 1.47 11.28
C THR A 337 25.04 -0.06 11.49
N GLU A 338 24.63 -0.80 10.46
CA GLU A 338 24.59 -2.27 10.45
C GLU A 338 23.65 -2.92 11.49
N THR A 339 22.77 -2.14 12.11
CA THR A 339 21.74 -2.67 13.01
C THR A 339 20.43 -2.82 12.27
N PHE A 340 19.92 -4.04 12.19
CA PHE A 340 18.71 -4.37 11.45
C PHE A 340 17.60 -4.86 12.38
N GLU A 341 16.36 -4.53 12.00
CA GLU A 341 15.14 -4.94 12.69
C GLU A 341 14.23 -5.72 11.73
N ASN A 342 13.69 -6.82 12.22
CA ASN A 342 12.61 -7.53 11.55
C ASN A 342 11.29 -6.81 11.81
N ALA A 343 10.60 -6.39 10.76
CA ALA A 343 9.25 -5.86 10.84
C ALA A 343 8.35 -6.60 9.87
N ALA A 344 7.18 -7.02 10.32
CA ALA A 344 6.20 -7.70 9.48
C ALA A 344 4.79 -7.50 10.03
N LEU A 345 3.81 -7.61 9.15
CA LEU A 345 2.39 -7.60 9.49
C LEU A 345 1.61 -8.58 8.62
N VAL A 346 0.48 -9.04 9.13
CA VAL A 346 -0.54 -9.78 8.39
C VAL A 346 -1.89 -9.15 8.68
N CYS A 347 -2.68 -8.94 7.65
CA CYS A 347 -4.03 -8.43 7.73
C CYS A 347 -4.94 -9.27 6.85
N VAL A 348 -6.05 -9.70 7.40
CA VAL A 348 -7.12 -10.35 6.65
C VAL A 348 -8.43 -9.60 6.91
N HIS A 349 -9.07 -9.14 5.84
CA HIS A 349 -10.46 -8.71 5.90
C HIS A 349 -11.37 -9.90 5.58
N TYR A 350 -12.31 -10.18 6.46
CA TYR A 350 -13.30 -11.22 6.28
C TYR A 350 -14.58 -10.88 7.04
N ASP A 351 -15.73 -11.07 6.40
CA ASP A 351 -17.06 -10.81 6.99
C ASP A 351 -17.17 -9.40 7.61
N GLY A 352 -16.64 -8.40 6.90
CA GLY A 352 -16.66 -6.99 7.32
C GLY A 352 -15.67 -6.62 8.43
N LYS A 353 -14.87 -7.55 8.93
CA LYS A 353 -13.91 -7.36 10.03
C LYS A 353 -12.48 -7.39 9.54
N LEU A 354 -11.63 -6.62 10.21
CA LEU A 354 -10.20 -6.64 10.06
C LEU A 354 -9.57 -7.55 11.13
N TYR A 355 -8.96 -8.65 10.70
CA TYR A 355 -8.07 -9.48 11.52
C TYR A 355 -6.64 -8.99 11.33
N GLU A 356 -6.15 -8.22 12.30
CA GLU A 356 -4.87 -7.53 12.23
C GLU A 356 -3.84 -8.18 13.15
N PHE A 357 -2.65 -8.46 12.60
CA PHE A 357 -1.49 -9.00 13.30
C PHE A 357 -0.28 -8.13 13.00
N VAL A 358 0.11 -7.33 13.97
CA VAL A 358 1.18 -6.32 13.86
C VAL A 358 2.16 -6.48 15.04
N PRO A 359 3.39 -5.97 14.95
CA PRO A 359 4.39 -6.18 16.01
C PRO A 359 3.99 -5.71 17.41
N TRP A 360 3.03 -4.79 17.50
CA TRP A 360 2.57 -4.25 18.78
C TRP A 360 1.31 -4.92 19.36
N ASN A 361 0.60 -5.75 18.60
CA ASN A 361 -0.52 -6.53 19.12
C ASN A 361 -0.30 -8.05 19.11
N GLY A 362 0.81 -8.51 18.52
CA GLY A 362 1.08 -9.93 18.36
C GLY A 362 2.48 -10.23 17.85
N VAL A 363 2.65 -11.43 17.35
CA VAL A 363 3.91 -11.90 16.76
C VAL A 363 3.63 -12.46 15.37
N VAL A 364 4.44 -12.02 14.40
CA VAL A 364 4.47 -12.55 13.03
C VAL A 364 5.75 -13.35 12.85
N ARG A 365 5.65 -14.57 12.28
CA ARG A 365 6.79 -15.43 11.97
C ARG A 365 6.73 -15.84 10.50
N TRP A 366 7.88 -15.98 9.86
CA TRP A 366 7.94 -16.35 8.45
C TRP A 366 9.10 -17.28 8.11
N GLU A 367 8.88 -18.00 7.04
CA GLU A 367 9.90 -18.80 6.34
C GLU A 367 9.72 -18.60 4.84
N MET A 368 10.75 -18.02 4.19
CA MET A 368 10.75 -17.66 2.77
C MET A 368 11.91 -18.35 2.07
N SER A 369 11.65 -19.05 0.96
CA SER A 369 12.73 -19.44 0.05
C SER A 369 13.18 -18.22 -0.77
N PRO A 370 14.33 -18.27 -1.42
CA PRO A 370 14.77 -17.22 -2.34
C PRO A 370 13.79 -16.95 -3.48
N TRP A 371 12.92 -17.91 -3.80
CA TRP A 371 11.76 -17.78 -4.68
C TRP A 371 10.88 -19.02 -4.56
N GLY A 372 9.59 -18.85 -4.87
CA GLY A 372 8.60 -19.93 -5.02
C GLY A 372 7.94 -20.43 -3.74
N TYR A 373 8.32 -19.95 -2.56
CA TYR A 373 7.72 -20.39 -1.29
C TYR A 373 7.67 -19.29 -0.24
N TRP A 374 6.48 -19.04 0.30
CA TRP A 374 6.17 -18.12 1.40
C TRP A 374 5.34 -18.85 2.44
N TYR A 375 5.83 -18.92 3.66
CA TYR A 375 5.07 -19.45 4.79
C TYR A 375 5.08 -18.44 5.91
N ILE A 376 3.90 -18.00 6.34
CA ILE A 376 3.75 -16.97 7.36
C ILE A 376 2.73 -17.45 8.37
N THR A 377 3.05 -17.29 9.65
CA THR A 377 2.14 -17.45 10.75
C THR A 377 2.10 -16.21 11.60
N ALA A 378 0.93 -15.85 12.12
CA ALA A 378 0.83 -14.78 13.09
C ALA A 378 -0.20 -15.10 14.16
N GLU A 379 0.01 -14.53 15.34
CA GLU A 379 -0.88 -14.66 16.48
C GLU A 379 -0.95 -13.36 17.26
N ASN A 380 -2.11 -13.07 17.80
CA ASN A 380 -2.35 -12.03 18.80
C ASN A 380 -3.10 -12.64 20.01
N GLU A 381 -3.65 -11.83 20.89
CA GLU A 381 -4.34 -12.32 22.10
C GLU A 381 -5.57 -13.18 21.78
N THR A 382 -6.24 -12.97 20.66
CA THR A 382 -7.56 -13.53 20.35
C THR A 382 -7.60 -14.42 19.11
N HIS A 383 -6.66 -14.26 18.18
CA HIS A 383 -6.70 -14.94 16.89
C HIS A 383 -5.33 -15.45 16.47
N MET A 384 -5.35 -16.43 15.58
CA MET A 384 -4.18 -16.98 14.90
C MET A 384 -4.45 -17.01 13.39
N VAL A 385 -3.44 -16.76 12.58
CA VAL A 385 -3.49 -16.89 11.14
C VAL A 385 -2.30 -17.68 10.62
N GLU A 386 -2.54 -18.46 9.60
CA GLU A 386 -1.50 -19.18 8.85
C GLU A 386 -1.77 -19.04 7.36
N LEU A 387 -0.74 -18.72 6.62
CA LEU A 387 -0.78 -18.68 5.17
C LEU A 387 0.43 -19.37 4.58
N GLU A 388 0.19 -20.10 3.52
CA GLU A 388 1.21 -20.75 2.69
C GLU A 388 0.95 -20.36 1.23
N ALA A 389 1.92 -19.67 0.62
CA ALA A 389 1.87 -19.37 -0.79
C ALA A 389 3.02 -20.06 -1.52
N ARG A 390 2.74 -20.52 -2.74
CA ARG A 390 3.71 -21.17 -3.62
C ARG A 390 3.51 -20.69 -5.06
N THR A 391 4.57 -20.67 -5.82
CA THR A 391 4.49 -20.48 -7.27
C THR A 391 5.57 -21.31 -7.96
N ASP A 392 5.20 -21.94 -9.07
CA ASP A 392 6.14 -22.62 -9.99
C ASP A 392 6.56 -21.69 -11.14
N GLU A 393 5.92 -20.50 -11.24
CA GLU A 393 6.30 -19.48 -12.22
C GLU A 393 7.68 -18.91 -11.91
N ALA A 394 8.42 -18.56 -12.96
CA ALA A 394 9.75 -17.98 -12.81
C ALA A 394 9.74 -16.62 -12.06
N GLY A 395 8.60 -15.94 -12.11
CA GLY A 395 8.43 -14.59 -11.64
C GLY A 395 9.16 -13.55 -12.48
N THR A 396 8.68 -12.34 -12.45
CA THR A 396 9.22 -11.23 -13.23
C THR A 396 10.05 -10.31 -12.36
N PRO A 397 11.32 -10.07 -12.70
CA PRO A 397 12.12 -9.06 -12.04
C PRO A 397 11.53 -7.67 -12.29
N LEU A 398 11.26 -6.90 -11.24
CA LEU A 398 10.71 -5.55 -11.30
C LEU A 398 11.72 -4.53 -10.79
N ARG A 399 11.54 -3.28 -11.22
CA ARG A 399 12.32 -2.16 -10.72
C ARG A 399 11.68 -1.60 -9.45
N ALA A 400 12.51 -1.29 -8.46
CA ALA A 400 12.09 -0.57 -7.26
C ALA A 400 13.07 0.58 -6.96
N PRO A 401 12.66 1.62 -6.24
CA PRO A 401 13.55 2.68 -5.82
C PRO A 401 14.67 2.15 -4.95
N THR A 402 15.91 2.34 -5.38
CA THR A 402 17.12 2.00 -4.61
C THR A 402 17.86 3.27 -4.18
N THR A 403 18.52 3.21 -3.03
CA THR A 403 19.27 4.36 -2.52
C THR A 403 20.54 4.64 -3.31
N GLU A 404 21.06 3.63 -4.01
CA GLU A 404 22.38 3.65 -4.66
C GLU A 404 22.31 4.13 -6.12
N VAL A 405 21.28 3.67 -6.86
CA VAL A 405 21.20 3.89 -8.32
C VAL A 405 19.84 4.37 -8.82
N GLY A 406 18.91 4.70 -7.90
CA GLY A 406 17.54 5.09 -8.25
C GLY A 406 16.68 3.87 -8.60
N LEU A 407 15.78 4.02 -9.57
CA LEU A 407 14.88 2.94 -10.00
C LEU A 407 15.67 1.84 -10.74
N ALA A 408 15.87 0.73 -10.08
CA ALA A 408 16.64 -0.40 -10.60
C ALA A 408 15.96 -1.73 -10.26
N THR A 409 16.30 -2.80 -10.97
CA THR A 409 15.79 -4.14 -10.69
C THR A 409 16.19 -4.57 -9.28
N ALA A 410 15.20 -4.70 -8.39
CA ALA A 410 15.41 -4.93 -6.97
C ALA A 410 14.44 -5.96 -6.35
N CYS A 411 13.38 -6.37 -7.06
CA CYS A 411 12.44 -7.38 -6.59
C CYS A 411 12.03 -8.33 -7.72
N ARG A 412 11.31 -9.38 -7.36
CA ARG A 412 10.73 -10.37 -8.26
C ARG A 412 9.31 -10.66 -7.80
N ASP A 413 8.37 -10.60 -8.75
CA ASP A 413 6.93 -10.74 -8.52
C ASP A 413 6.30 -11.77 -9.42
N SER A 414 5.18 -12.34 -8.98
CA SER A 414 4.23 -13.10 -9.80
C SER A 414 2.81 -12.88 -9.28
N CYS A 415 1.85 -12.87 -10.19
CA CYS A 415 0.42 -12.82 -9.87
C CYS A 415 -0.24 -14.20 -9.87
N TYR A 416 0.53 -15.29 -9.98
CA TYR A 416 0.06 -16.67 -10.08
C TYR A 416 0.45 -17.53 -8.86
N GLY A 417 0.39 -16.95 -7.67
CA GLY A 417 0.64 -17.68 -6.42
C GLY A 417 -0.54 -18.57 -6.03
N GLU A 418 -0.27 -19.85 -5.79
CA GLU A 418 -1.19 -20.77 -5.12
C GLU A 418 -1.13 -20.52 -3.61
N LEU A 419 -2.24 -20.04 -3.03
CA LEU A 419 -2.32 -19.59 -1.65
C LEU A 419 -3.33 -20.44 -0.86
N LYS A 420 -2.93 -20.85 0.35
CA LYS A 420 -3.82 -21.36 1.39
C LYS A 420 -3.84 -20.37 2.53
N LEU A 421 -5.01 -20.06 3.06
CA LEU A 421 -5.22 -19.12 4.16
C LEU A 421 -6.18 -19.73 5.20
N GLN A 422 -5.76 -19.70 6.45
CA GLN A 422 -6.59 -20.17 7.57
C GLN A 422 -6.52 -19.18 8.73
N ILE A 423 -7.67 -18.91 9.38
CA ILE A 423 -7.79 -18.11 10.61
C ILE A 423 -8.52 -18.91 11.67
N TRP A 424 -8.03 -18.86 12.91
CA TRP A 424 -8.63 -19.50 14.08
C TRP A 424 -8.82 -18.49 15.22
N GLU A 425 -9.80 -18.77 16.08
CA GLU A 425 -9.79 -18.26 17.44
C GLU A 425 -8.54 -18.79 18.15
N ARG A 426 -7.90 -17.96 18.98
CA ARG A 426 -6.82 -18.38 19.85
C ARG A 426 -7.37 -18.68 21.24
N LEU A 427 -7.20 -19.90 21.72
CA LEU A 427 -7.61 -20.29 23.06
C LEU A 427 -6.65 -19.73 24.11
N TYR A 428 -7.12 -19.70 25.36
CA TYR A 428 -6.34 -19.13 26.48
C TYR A 428 -5.00 -19.85 26.71
N ASP A 429 -4.92 -21.15 26.41
CA ASP A 429 -3.70 -21.92 26.47
C ASP A 429 -2.76 -21.75 25.27
N GLY A 430 -3.13 -20.86 24.33
CA GLY A 430 -2.36 -20.59 23.13
C GLY A 430 -2.59 -21.54 21.98
N SER A 431 -3.50 -22.53 22.12
CA SER A 431 -3.83 -23.46 21.04
C SER A 431 -4.83 -22.89 20.04
N LYS A 432 -4.91 -23.50 18.86
CA LYS A 432 -5.92 -23.19 17.83
C LYS A 432 -7.31 -23.63 18.31
N GLY A 433 -8.24 -22.70 18.33
CA GLY A 433 -9.65 -22.92 18.65
C GLY A 433 -10.50 -23.15 17.41
N LYS A 434 -11.68 -22.54 17.37
CA LYS A 434 -12.61 -22.62 16.24
C LYS A 434 -12.00 -22.01 14.98
N VAL A 435 -12.17 -22.72 13.84
CA VAL A 435 -11.84 -22.17 12.52
C VAL A 435 -12.82 -21.03 12.19
N ILE A 436 -12.29 -19.86 11.87
CA ILE A 436 -13.05 -18.69 11.44
C ILE A 436 -13.12 -18.64 9.91
N LEU A 437 -11.97 -18.85 9.26
CA LEU A 437 -11.83 -18.88 7.81
C LEU A 437 -10.87 -19.97 7.40
N GLU A 438 -11.23 -20.70 6.35
CA GLU A 438 -10.35 -21.59 5.60
C GLU A 438 -10.64 -21.41 4.13
N THR A 439 -9.67 -20.99 3.35
CA THR A 439 -9.86 -20.68 1.94
C THR A 439 -8.56 -20.78 1.17
N LYS A 440 -8.64 -20.76 -0.14
CA LYS A 440 -7.51 -20.83 -1.05
C LYS A 440 -7.70 -19.95 -2.29
N SER A 441 -6.61 -19.68 -2.99
CA SER A 441 -6.58 -18.92 -4.22
C SER A 441 -5.47 -19.43 -5.12
N SER A 442 -5.65 -19.27 -6.42
CA SER A 442 -4.60 -19.45 -7.43
C SER A 442 -4.18 -18.13 -8.09
N MET A 443 -4.54 -17.00 -7.45
CA MET A 443 -4.29 -15.65 -7.97
C MET A 443 -3.66 -14.75 -6.89
N ALA A 444 -2.87 -15.30 -5.98
CA ALA A 444 -2.12 -14.46 -5.06
C ALA A 444 -0.96 -13.75 -5.79
N ALA A 445 -0.80 -12.46 -5.52
CA ALA A 445 0.43 -11.78 -5.86
C ALA A 445 1.47 -12.10 -4.78
N VAL A 446 2.66 -12.47 -5.20
CA VAL A 446 3.77 -12.87 -4.34
C VAL A 446 5.05 -12.16 -4.77
N GLU A 447 5.78 -11.63 -3.80
CA GLU A 447 6.99 -10.84 -4.03
C GLU A 447 8.09 -11.20 -3.05
N ILE A 448 9.34 -11.13 -3.53
CA ILE A 448 10.54 -10.99 -2.73
C ILE A 448 11.39 -9.86 -3.29
N GLY A 449 12.09 -9.13 -2.43
CA GLY A 449 12.96 -8.07 -2.90
C GLY A 449 14.19 -7.85 -2.01
N GLY A 450 15.07 -6.97 -2.48
CA GLY A 450 16.36 -6.71 -1.86
C GLY A 450 17.28 -7.93 -1.82
N GLY A 451 18.12 -8.00 -0.80
CA GLY A 451 19.01 -9.15 -0.66
C GLY A 451 20.20 -8.87 0.24
N PRO A 452 21.19 -9.78 0.22
CA PRO A 452 21.29 -10.98 -0.63
C PRO A 452 20.42 -12.16 -0.14
N TRP A 453 20.00 -13.01 -1.08
CA TRP A 453 19.23 -14.23 -0.85
C TRP A 453 20.14 -15.46 -1.00
N PHE A 454 20.80 -15.90 0.07
CA PHE A 454 21.68 -17.07 0.07
C PHE A 454 20.97 -18.39 0.36
N GLY A 455 19.72 -18.34 0.80
CA GLY A 455 18.93 -19.51 1.19
C GLY A 455 17.64 -19.08 1.84
N THR A 456 16.97 -20.02 2.49
CA THR A 456 15.73 -19.77 3.24
C THR A 456 15.94 -18.68 4.30
N TRP A 457 15.08 -17.69 4.29
CA TRP A 457 15.04 -16.63 5.29
C TRP A 457 13.92 -16.89 6.29
N LYS A 458 14.32 -17.12 7.55
CA LYS A 458 13.41 -17.22 8.68
C LYS A 458 13.53 -15.98 9.55
N GLY A 459 12.41 -15.48 10.01
CA GLY A 459 12.37 -14.31 10.88
C GLY A 459 11.10 -14.25 11.71
N ASP A 460 11.12 -13.38 12.70
CA ASP A 460 9.97 -13.09 13.54
C ASP A 460 10.04 -11.66 14.10
N THR A 461 8.91 -11.20 14.68
CA THR A 461 8.76 -9.91 15.34
C THR A 461 8.75 -10.00 16.87
N SER A 462 9.16 -11.14 17.45
CA SER A 462 9.11 -11.36 18.91
C SER A 462 10.03 -10.43 19.69
N ASN A 463 11.11 -9.95 19.06
CA ASN A 463 12.13 -9.09 19.69
C ASN A 463 11.73 -7.59 19.77
N THR A 464 10.52 -7.21 19.32
CA THR A 464 10.07 -5.81 19.48
C THR A 464 10.02 -5.45 20.97
N PRO A 465 10.74 -4.40 21.43
CA PRO A 465 10.81 -4.03 22.84
C PRO A 465 9.42 -3.76 23.44
N GLU A 466 9.15 -4.27 24.61
CA GLU A 466 7.85 -4.17 25.28
C GLU A 466 7.41 -2.71 25.50
N LEU A 467 8.36 -1.83 25.78
CA LEU A 467 8.09 -0.40 25.95
C LEU A 467 7.63 0.24 24.63
N LEU A 468 8.20 -0.18 23.50
CA LEU A 468 7.80 0.27 22.17
C LEU A 468 6.41 -0.28 21.81
N LYS A 469 6.14 -1.57 22.11
CA LYS A 469 4.81 -2.16 21.92
C LYS A 469 3.73 -1.35 22.64
N ARG A 470 3.94 -1.06 23.92
CA ARG A 470 2.99 -0.24 24.72
C ARG A 470 2.82 1.17 24.17
N ALA A 471 3.89 1.81 23.72
CA ALA A 471 3.80 3.13 23.10
C ALA A 471 2.96 3.07 21.80
N LEU A 472 3.18 2.05 20.95
CA LEU A 472 2.47 1.87 19.69
C LEU A 472 1.00 1.49 19.85
N GLN A 473 0.64 0.86 20.97
CA GLN A 473 -0.76 0.55 21.32
C GLN A 473 -1.58 1.78 21.72
N VAL A 474 -0.94 2.91 22.07
CA VAL A 474 -1.65 4.14 22.38
C VAL A 474 -2.40 4.64 21.12
N PRO A 475 -3.73 4.76 21.15
CA PRO A 475 -4.51 5.12 19.98
C PRO A 475 -4.43 6.64 19.72
N LEU A 476 -3.30 7.11 19.18
CA LEU A 476 -3.14 8.51 18.81
C LEU A 476 -3.70 8.76 17.41
N ASP A 477 -4.79 9.49 17.35
CA ASP A 477 -5.37 9.98 16.09
C ASP A 477 -4.72 11.32 15.70
N LEU A 478 -3.54 11.23 15.12
CA LEU A 478 -2.78 12.41 14.67
C LEU A 478 -3.48 13.14 13.53
N GLU A 479 -4.22 12.43 12.68
CA GLU A 479 -4.96 13.06 11.58
C GLU A 479 -6.03 14.02 12.11
N THR A 480 -6.83 13.60 13.08
CA THR A 480 -7.80 14.48 13.75
C THR A 480 -7.09 15.60 14.51
N THR A 481 -5.99 15.29 15.20
CA THR A 481 -5.20 16.27 15.96
C THR A 481 -4.67 17.38 15.05
N PHE A 482 -4.03 17.02 13.93
CA PHE A 482 -3.53 17.99 12.95
C PHE A 482 -4.66 18.65 12.14
N GLY A 483 -5.81 17.99 11.99
CA GLY A 483 -7.02 18.59 11.39
C GLY A 483 -7.54 19.82 12.15
N LEU A 484 -7.31 19.89 13.47
CA LEU A 484 -7.63 21.06 14.29
C LEU A 484 -6.67 22.25 14.04
N VAL A 485 -5.48 21.99 13.50
CA VAL A 485 -4.46 23.00 13.21
C VAL A 485 -3.89 22.77 11.81
N PRO A 486 -4.67 23.00 10.73
CA PRO A 486 -4.34 22.59 9.37
C PRO A 486 -3.00 23.14 8.83
N PHE A 487 -2.57 24.30 9.36
CA PHE A 487 -1.30 24.92 8.98
C PHE A 487 -0.08 24.06 9.34
N PHE A 488 -0.20 23.24 10.40
CA PHE A 488 0.88 22.35 10.85
C PHE A 488 0.71 20.90 10.37
N LYS A 489 -0.31 20.61 9.55
CA LYS A 489 -0.53 19.26 9.05
C LYS A 489 0.62 18.82 8.13
N PRO A 490 1.35 17.73 8.46
CA PRO A 490 2.42 17.23 7.62
C PRO A 490 1.93 16.86 6.22
N PRO A 491 2.82 16.91 5.20
CA PRO A 491 2.50 16.33 3.90
C PRO A 491 2.15 14.86 4.04
N GLY A 492 1.23 14.39 3.21
CA GLY A 492 0.80 13.00 3.19
C GLY A 492 -0.33 12.65 4.16
N LEU A 493 -0.35 13.27 5.31
CA LEU A 493 -1.34 12.97 6.36
C LEU A 493 -2.76 13.45 6.04
#